data_b02392079d867ded02949856a534302f
#
_entry.id   b02392079d867ded02949856a534302f
#
_cell.length_a   1.000
_cell.length_b   1.000
_cell.length_c   1.000
_cell.angle_alpha   90.00
_cell.angle_beta   90.00
_cell.angle_gamma   90.00
#
_symmetry.space_group_name_H-M   'P 1'
#
loop_
_entity.id
_entity.type
_entity.pdbx_description
1 polymer ?
#
loop_
_entity_poly.entity_id
_entity_poly.type
_entity_poly.pdbx_seq_one_letter_code
_entity_poly.pdbx_strand_id
1 'polypeptide(L)'
;GEQCQDASGVRGWRGGWIACVADGLGSRIQSGKGAHCAVRIAMDLLWNELDHQQEMRDLATRIYRAWLQAVGRDRADEAATTLLMAACNANGHVRTWQLGDGMVLIRSHGQVRVLTPPRSGFGNETRALGIDRAWSAWSTHEFELSRPGDQVILMTDGIADDLDGRALHAFPEALYRRISGLSRKRSRRWLTHELTHWATPGHSDDKSLALILKKGR
;
A
#
# COMPACT_ATOMS: atom_id res chain seq x y z
N GLY A 1 -21.30 10.27 -9.63
CA GLY A 1 -20.48 9.17 -9.14
C GLY A 1 -19.94 9.55 -7.78
N GLU A 2 -19.87 8.62 -6.90
CA GLU A 2 -19.20 8.81 -5.62
C GLU A 2 -17.74 9.18 -5.84
N GLN A 3 -17.22 10.07 -5.02
CA GLN A 3 -15.83 10.52 -5.13
C GLN A 3 -14.91 9.40 -4.62
N CYS A 4 -13.93 8.99 -5.42
CA CYS A 4 -12.93 8.00 -5.03
C CYS A 4 -12.26 8.40 -3.70
N GLN A 5 -12.30 7.49 -2.72
CA GLN A 5 -11.75 7.71 -1.39
C GLN A 5 -10.34 7.15 -1.23
N ASP A 6 -9.88 6.39 -2.22
CA ASP A 6 -8.55 5.82 -2.27
C ASP A 6 -7.47 6.82 -2.71
N ALA A 7 -6.25 6.57 -2.26
CA ALA A 7 -5.06 7.27 -2.73
C ALA A 7 -3.88 6.30 -2.94
N SER A 8 -3.06 6.56 -3.95
CA SER A 8 -1.85 5.78 -4.19
C SER A 8 -0.69 6.64 -4.68
N GLY A 9 0.53 6.22 -4.39
CA GLY A 9 1.74 6.90 -4.81
C GLY A 9 2.92 5.97 -4.99
N VAL A 10 3.74 6.24 -6.01
CA VAL A 10 5.01 5.53 -6.26
C VAL A 10 6.08 6.53 -6.68
N ARG A 11 7.24 6.47 -6.04
CA ARG A 11 8.41 7.31 -6.38
C ARG A 11 9.66 6.44 -6.41
N GLY A 12 10.56 6.69 -7.36
CA GLY A 12 11.83 5.97 -7.44
C GLY A 12 12.91 6.79 -8.10
N TRP A 13 14.13 6.67 -7.59
CA TRP A 13 15.32 7.35 -8.09
C TRP A 13 16.59 6.61 -7.64
N ARG A 14 17.58 6.49 -8.53
CA ARG A 14 18.91 5.90 -8.23
C ARG A 14 18.88 4.53 -7.54
N GLY A 15 17.90 3.70 -7.90
CA GLY A 15 17.76 2.34 -7.36
C GLY A 15 16.92 2.22 -6.09
N GLY A 16 16.55 3.33 -5.44
CA GLY A 16 15.58 3.32 -4.34
C GLY A 16 14.15 3.53 -4.83
N TRP A 17 13.17 2.85 -4.20
CA TRP A 17 11.76 2.92 -4.55
C TRP A 17 10.88 2.97 -3.31
N ILE A 18 9.85 3.79 -3.36
CA ILE A 18 8.79 3.82 -2.36
C ILE A 18 7.43 3.67 -3.03
N ALA A 19 6.51 3.01 -2.33
CA ALA A 19 5.14 2.82 -2.75
C ALA A 19 4.21 2.97 -1.54
N CYS A 20 3.05 3.59 -1.74
CA CYS A 20 2.02 3.76 -0.72
C CYS A 20 0.64 3.57 -1.35
N VAL A 21 -0.29 2.99 -0.58
CA VAL A 21 -1.72 3.03 -0.85
C VAL A 21 -2.46 3.34 0.45
N ALA A 22 -3.58 4.00 0.35
CA ALA A 22 -4.47 4.31 1.46
C ALA A 22 -5.90 4.27 0.97
N ASP A 23 -6.78 3.71 1.77
CA ASP A 23 -8.22 3.67 1.58
C ASP A 23 -8.89 4.49 2.66
N GLY A 24 -9.72 5.42 2.26
CA GLY A 24 -10.50 6.27 3.17
C GLY A 24 -11.72 5.52 3.68
N LEU A 25 -11.91 5.44 5.01
CA LEU A 25 -13.07 4.73 5.58
C LEU A 25 -14.39 5.30 5.04
N GLY A 26 -15.14 4.51 4.27
CA GLY A 26 -16.33 4.92 3.53
C GLY A 26 -17.43 5.58 4.36
N SER A 27 -17.49 5.29 5.67
CA SER A 27 -18.42 5.93 6.61
C SER A 27 -18.02 7.35 7.05
N ARG A 28 -16.86 7.87 6.60
CA ARG A 28 -16.27 9.13 7.08
C ARG A 28 -16.28 10.20 5.98
N ILE A 29 -16.78 11.38 6.29
CA ILE A 29 -17.05 12.47 5.33
C ILE A 29 -15.78 13.01 4.65
N GLN A 30 -14.64 12.99 5.33
CA GLN A 30 -13.35 13.50 4.84
C GLN A 30 -12.30 12.39 4.58
N SER A 31 -12.72 11.14 4.52
CA SER A 31 -11.81 9.99 4.42
C SER A 31 -10.91 10.05 3.19
N GLY A 32 -11.43 10.38 2.01
CA GLY A 32 -10.62 10.57 0.81
C GLY A 32 -9.55 11.66 0.96
N LYS A 33 -9.86 12.77 1.65
CA LYS A 33 -8.86 13.80 2.00
C LYS A 33 -7.81 13.23 2.96
N GLY A 34 -8.24 12.44 3.93
CA GLY A 34 -7.37 11.73 4.85
C GLY A 34 -6.40 10.80 4.13
N ALA A 35 -6.89 9.99 3.18
CA ALA A 35 -6.11 9.07 2.36
C ALA A 35 -5.06 9.81 1.51
N HIS A 36 -5.47 10.87 0.81
CA HIS A 36 -4.53 11.69 0.03
C HIS A 36 -3.44 12.34 0.89
N CYS A 37 -3.82 12.87 2.08
CA CYS A 37 -2.85 13.40 3.04
C CYS A 37 -1.89 12.32 3.53
N ALA A 38 -2.39 11.13 3.86
CA ALA A 38 -1.59 10.01 4.36
C ALA A 38 -0.54 9.59 3.33
N VAL A 39 -0.95 9.34 2.08
CA VAL A 39 -0.04 8.96 1.00
C VAL A 39 1.01 10.05 0.75
N ARG A 40 0.63 11.33 0.67
CA ARG A 40 1.58 12.42 0.44
C ARG A 40 2.63 12.50 1.54
N ILE A 41 2.21 12.47 2.79
CA ILE A 41 3.11 12.57 3.96
C ILE A 41 4.02 11.33 4.04
N ALA A 42 3.45 10.14 3.85
CA ALA A 42 4.22 8.90 3.84
C ALA A 42 5.28 8.91 2.73
N MET A 43 4.94 9.33 1.53
CA MET A 43 5.86 9.44 0.40
C MET A 43 7.02 10.40 0.67
N ASP A 44 6.76 11.53 1.31
CA ASP A 44 7.80 12.53 1.63
C ASP A 44 8.74 12.02 2.74
N LEU A 45 8.18 11.44 3.80
CA LEU A 45 8.99 10.92 4.92
C LEU A 45 9.78 9.67 4.52
N LEU A 46 9.17 8.70 3.85
CA LEU A 46 9.86 7.50 3.34
C LEU A 46 11.01 7.86 2.40
N TRP A 47 10.81 8.85 1.55
CA TRP A 47 11.83 9.26 0.59
C TRP A 47 13.09 9.79 1.28
N ASN A 48 12.92 10.54 2.34
CA ASN A 48 14.03 11.08 3.11
C ASN A 48 14.75 10.04 3.97
N GLU A 49 14.09 8.88 4.21
CA GLU A 49 14.60 7.81 5.08
C GLU A 49 15.10 6.57 4.31
N LEU A 50 15.07 6.58 2.96
CA LEU A 50 15.46 5.41 2.14
C LEU A 50 16.86 4.87 2.46
N ASP A 51 17.79 5.77 2.78
CA ASP A 51 19.19 5.43 3.08
C ASP A 51 19.48 5.39 4.60
N HIS A 52 18.50 5.69 5.45
CA HIS A 52 18.65 5.70 6.89
C HIS A 52 18.03 4.44 7.50
N GLN A 53 18.75 3.83 8.44
CA GLN A 53 18.27 2.69 9.21
C GLN A 53 17.46 3.14 10.45
N GLN A 54 16.51 4.08 10.25
CA GLN A 54 15.65 4.50 11.33
C GLN A 54 14.72 3.37 11.76
N GLU A 55 14.38 3.31 13.05
CA GLU A 55 13.42 2.34 13.56
C GLU A 55 12.06 2.48 12.88
N MET A 56 11.46 1.35 12.50
CA MET A 56 10.17 1.31 11.79
C MET A 56 9.06 2.01 12.59
N ARG A 57 9.11 1.88 13.92
CA ARG A 57 8.18 2.52 14.85
C ARG A 57 8.28 4.05 14.80
N ASP A 58 9.49 4.58 14.74
CA ASP A 58 9.70 6.04 14.76
C ASP A 58 9.15 6.68 13.50
N LEU A 59 9.37 6.04 12.36
CA LEU A 59 8.82 6.52 11.10
C LEU A 59 7.29 6.52 11.11
N ALA A 60 6.64 5.43 11.55
CA ALA A 60 5.19 5.36 11.67
C ALA A 60 4.65 6.43 12.62
N THR A 61 5.34 6.68 13.73
CA THR A 61 4.98 7.73 14.70
C THR A 61 5.07 9.12 14.09
N ARG A 62 6.12 9.40 13.31
CA ARG A 62 6.30 10.68 12.60
C ARG A 62 5.21 10.88 11.55
N ILE A 63 4.90 9.85 10.77
CA ILE A 63 3.82 9.88 9.77
C ILE A 63 2.49 10.19 10.45
N TYR A 64 2.15 9.47 11.53
CA TYR A 64 0.91 9.67 12.27
C TYR A 64 0.79 11.12 12.79
N ARG A 65 1.85 11.66 13.41
CA ARG A 65 1.86 13.04 13.92
C ARG A 65 1.72 14.08 12.82
N ALA A 66 2.43 13.91 11.72
CA ALA A 66 2.35 14.83 10.57
C ALA A 66 0.96 14.78 9.91
N TRP A 67 0.37 13.58 9.81
CA TRP A 67 -0.97 13.39 9.30
C TRP A 67 -2.02 14.06 10.20
N LEU A 68 -1.97 13.86 11.53
CA LEU A 68 -2.85 14.53 12.49
C LEU A 68 -2.76 16.05 12.41
N GLN A 69 -1.56 16.59 12.20
CA GLN A 69 -1.36 18.02 12.01
C GLN A 69 -2.01 18.52 10.70
N ALA A 70 -1.91 17.74 9.64
CA ALA A 70 -2.43 18.13 8.32
C ALA A 70 -3.96 18.07 8.22
N VAL A 71 -4.61 17.08 8.84
CA VAL A 71 -6.07 16.94 8.83
C VAL A 71 -6.75 17.74 9.94
N GLY A 72 -6.01 18.07 11.01
CA GLY A 72 -6.54 18.68 12.24
C GLY A 72 -7.00 17.62 13.24
N ARG A 73 -6.60 17.77 14.50
CA ARG A 73 -6.89 16.78 15.56
C ARG A 73 -8.37 16.54 15.77
N ASP A 74 -9.17 17.60 15.70
CA ASP A 74 -10.62 17.56 15.92
C ASP A 74 -11.39 16.89 14.77
N ARG A 75 -10.73 16.70 13.62
CA ARG A 75 -11.29 16.08 12.40
C ARG A 75 -10.62 14.75 12.06
N ALA A 76 -9.75 14.25 12.90
CA ALA A 76 -8.99 13.04 12.63
C ALA A 76 -9.90 11.83 12.38
N ASP A 77 -10.96 11.68 13.16
CA ASP A 77 -11.94 10.60 12.99
C ASP A 77 -12.74 10.73 11.68
N GLU A 78 -13.12 11.95 11.27
CA GLU A 78 -13.79 12.20 9.98
C GLU A 78 -12.92 11.93 8.76
N ALA A 79 -11.60 12.02 8.92
CA ALA A 79 -10.59 11.79 7.89
C ALA A 79 -9.92 10.41 7.99
N ALA A 80 -10.50 9.49 8.77
CA ALA A 80 -9.90 8.19 9.04
C ALA A 80 -9.61 7.41 7.76
N THR A 81 -8.43 6.79 7.69
CA THR A 81 -7.93 6.10 6.49
C THR A 81 -6.96 4.99 6.86
N THR A 82 -6.95 3.92 6.09
CA THR A 82 -5.88 2.91 6.12
C THR A 82 -4.57 3.49 5.59
N LEU A 83 -3.46 2.80 5.77
CA LEU A 83 -2.18 3.15 5.14
C LEU A 83 -1.27 1.93 5.02
N LEU A 84 -0.92 1.59 3.79
CA LEU A 84 0.06 0.57 3.46
C LEU A 84 1.25 1.23 2.76
N MET A 85 2.46 0.87 3.17
CA MET A 85 3.68 1.49 2.67
C MET A 85 4.76 0.44 2.41
N ALA A 86 5.59 0.68 1.41
CA ALA A 86 6.80 -0.08 1.16
C ALA A 86 7.95 0.85 0.76
N ALA A 87 9.14 0.58 1.28
CA ALA A 87 10.38 1.22 0.89
C ALA A 87 11.41 0.16 0.52
N CYS A 88 12.00 0.28 -0.67
CA CYS A 88 13.04 -0.61 -1.18
C CYS A 88 14.29 0.21 -1.47
N ASN A 89 15.41 -0.12 -0.86
CA ASN A 89 16.68 0.54 -1.15
C ASN A 89 17.35 -0.02 -2.42
N ALA A 90 18.47 0.57 -2.83
CA ALA A 90 19.23 0.18 -4.02
C ALA A 90 19.71 -1.29 -4.00
N ASN A 91 19.92 -1.85 -2.81
CA ASN A 91 20.37 -3.24 -2.62
C ASN A 91 19.22 -4.26 -2.71
N GLY A 92 17.97 -3.78 -2.79
CA GLY A 92 16.79 -4.64 -2.82
C GLY A 92 16.21 -4.96 -1.45
N HIS A 93 16.75 -4.42 -0.36
CA HIS A 93 16.18 -4.55 0.97
C HIS A 93 14.87 -3.75 1.05
N VAL A 94 13.81 -4.42 1.45
CA VAL A 94 12.45 -3.86 1.54
C VAL A 94 11.98 -3.83 2.99
N ARG A 95 11.36 -2.72 3.35
CA ARG A 95 10.63 -2.53 4.61
C ARG A 95 9.18 -2.19 4.27
N THR A 96 8.23 -2.82 4.95
CA THR A 96 6.80 -2.56 4.79
C THR A 96 6.14 -2.20 6.10
N TRP A 97 5.15 -1.33 6.02
CA TRP A 97 4.27 -0.94 7.13
C TRP A 97 2.83 -1.04 6.66
N GLN A 98 1.97 -1.59 7.49
CA GLN A 98 0.55 -1.70 7.24
C GLN A 98 -0.26 -1.29 8.47
N LEU A 99 -1.20 -0.40 8.27
CA LEU A 99 -2.30 -0.08 9.17
C LEU A 99 -3.60 -0.18 8.36
N GLY A 100 -4.46 -1.12 8.72
CA GLY A 100 -5.71 -1.36 8.00
C GLY A 100 -5.80 -2.76 7.39
N ASP A 101 -6.85 -3.01 6.64
CA ASP A 101 -7.32 -4.30 6.12
C ASP A 101 -7.00 -4.56 4.65
N GLY A 102 -6.37 -3.62 3.95
CA GLY A 102 -5.79 -3.88 2.65
C GLY A 102 -4.74 -5.00 2.69
N MET A 103 -4.13 -5.33 1.57
CA MET A 103 -3.20 -6.46 1.48
C MET A 103 -1.79 -6.06 1.08
N VAL A 104 -0.80 -6.60 1.79
CA VAL A 104 0.61 -6.62 1.39
C VAL A 104 0.93 -8.01 0.88
N LEU A 105 1.06 -8.14 -0.45
CA LEU A 105 1.42 -9.38 -1.14
C LEU A 105 2.86 -9.29 -1.63
N ILE A 106 3.66 -10.30 -1.37
CA ILE A 106 5.05 -10.36 -1.85
C ILE A 106 5.29 -11.60 -2.69
N ARG A 107 6.18 -11.44 -3.66
CA ARG A 107 6.91 -12.54 -4.28
C ARG A 107 8.39 -12.29 -4.03
N SER A 108 9.01 -13.19 -3.29
CA SER A 108 10.44 -13.15 -2.98
C SER A 108 11.04 -14.55 -3.13
N HIS A 109 12.15 -14.65 -3.85
CA HIS A 109 12.79 -15.92 -4.17
C HIS A 109 11.87 -16.95 -4.85
N GLY A 110 10.88 -16.45 -5.61
CA GLY A 110 9.88 -17.28 -6.31
C GLY A 110 8.71 -17.74 -5.44
N GLN A 111 8.71 -17.43 -4.15
CA GLN A 111 7.61 -17.76 -3.24
C GLN A 111 6.66 -16.57 -3.08
N VAL A 112 5.38 -16.84 -3.18
CA VAL A 112 4.31 -15.85 -2.95
C VAL A 112 3.82 -15.97 -1.51
N ARG A 113 3.76 -14.86 -0.80
CA ARG A 113 3.28 -14.78 0.59
C ARG A 113 2.44 -13.53 0.81
N VAL A 114 1.38 -13.66 1.57
CA VAL A 114 0.62 -12.54 2.14
C VAL A 114 1.27 -12.17 3.47
N LEU A 115 1.64 -10.90 3.63
CA LEU A 115 2.21 -10.38 4.87
C LEU A 115 1.14 -9.77 5.79
N THR A 116 -0.01 -9.43 5.24
CA THR A 116 -1.16 -8.93 6.01
C THR A 116 -1.58 -9.97 7.05
N PRO A 117 -1.69 -9.59 8.33
CA PRO A 117 -2.21 -10.48 9.35
C PRO A 117 -3.60 -10.97 9.00
N PRO A 118 -3.96 -12.23 9.34
CA PRO A 118 -5.33 -12.70 9.20
C PRO A 118 -6.30 -11.75 9.92
N ARG A 119 -7.44 -11.46 9.32
CA ARG A 119 -8.51 -10.72 10.00
C ARG A 119 -8.94 -11.54 11.22
N SER A 120 -8.56 -11.09 12.43
CA SER A 120 -8.87 -11.78 13.70
C SER A 120 -9.98 -11.04 14.42
N GLY A 121 -11.09 -11.76 14.72
CA GLY A 121 -12.09 -11.31 15.69
C GLY A 121 -13.48 -11.05 15.14
N PHE A 122 -14.46 -11.15 16.04
CA PHE A 122 -15.85 -10.74 15.89
C PHE A 122 -15.95 -9.20 16.01
N GLY A 123 -15.57 -8.48 14.97
CA GLY A 123 -15.71 -7.03 14.92
C GLY A 123 -15.05 -6.49 13.67
N ASN A 124 -15.85 -5.95 12.75
CA ASN A 124 -15.41 -5.33 11.52
C ASN A 124 -14.79 -3.93 11.74
N GLU A 125 -14.02 -3.73 12.82
CA GLU A 125 -13.34 -2.45 13.02
C GLU A 125 -12.02 -2.46 12.25
N THR A 126 -12.00 -1.78 11.12
CA THR A 126 -10.80 -1.52 10.36
C THR A 126 -9.86 -0.61 11.15
N ARG A 127 -8.62 -1.06 11.35
CA ARG A 127 -7.57 -0.22 11.94
C ARG A 127 -7.21 0.91 11.00
N ALA A 128 -7.11 2.14 11.51
CA ALA A 128 -6.92 3.31 10.65
C ALA A 128 -6.19 4.46 11.36
N LEU A 129 -5.52 5.30 10.58
CA LEU A 129 -5.13 6.64 11.03
C LEU A 129 -6.39 7.41 11.43
N GLY A 130 -6.34 8.11 12.54
CA GLY A 130 -7.50 8.81 13.11
C GLY A 130 -8.25 8.00 14.16
N ILE A 131 -8.16 6.68 14.14
CA ILE A 131 -8.78 5.75 15.10
C ILE A 131 -7.70 5.15 15.99
N ASP A 132 -6.73 4.44 15.40
CA ASP A 132 -5.70 3.73 16.15
C ASP A 132 -4.44 4.60 16.34
N ARG A 133 -4.04 4.74 17.60
CA ARG A 133 -2.84 5.50 17.98
C ARG A 133 -1.67 4.60 18.42
N ALA A 134 -1.96 3.34 18.70
CA ALA A 134 -0.98 2.41 19.24
C ALA A 134 -0.09 1.82 18.14
N TRP A 135 1.22 1.72 18.41
CA TRP A 135 2.15 1.03 17.53
C TRP A 135 1.74 -0.44 17.28
N SER A 136 1.15 -1.09 18.25
CA SER A 136 0.66 -2.47 18.13
C SER A 136 -0.43 -2.67 17.08
N ALA A 137 -1.03 -1.59 16.57
CA ALA A 137 -1.97 -1.65 15.46
C ALA A 137 -1.28 -1.82 14.10
N TRP A 138 0.02 -1.51 14.03
CA TRP A 138 0.80 -1.63 12.81
C TRP A 138 1.39 -3.02 12.64
N SER A 139 1.37 -3.54 11.42
CA SER A 139 2.12 -4.71 10.99
C SER A 139 3.33 -4.27 10.17
N THR A 140 4.50 -4.85 10.45
CA THR A 140 5.74 -4.48 9.76
C THR A 140 6.55 -5.70 9.40
N HIS A 141 7.22 -5.65 8.24
CA HIS A 141 8.08 -6.73 7.76
C HIS A 141 9.30 -6.18 7.05
N GLU A 142 10.38 -6.99 7.06
CA GLU A 142 11.59 -6.77 6.29
C GLU A 142 11.91 -8.01 5.46
N PHE A 143 12.33 -7.82 4.22
CA PHE A 143 12.69 -8.88 3.28
C PHE A 143 13.52 -8.33 2.11
N GLU A 144 13.92 -9.19 1.18
CA GLU A 144 14.72 -8.79 0.03
C GLU A 144 14.03 -9.10 -1.30
N LEU A 145 14.21 -8.21 -2.26
CA LEU A 145 13.91 -8.41 -3.68
C LEU A 145 15.25 -8.59 -4.42
N SER A 146 15.69 -9.82 -4.59
CA SER A 146 17.01 -10.13 -5.15
C SER A 146 16.96 -10.69 -6.57
N ARG A 147 15.87 -11.35 -6.94
CA ARG A 147 15.72 -12.05 -8.24
C ARG A 147 14.76 -11.30 -9.19
N PRO A 148 14.95 -11.41 -10.50
CA PRO A 148 13.95 -10.95 -11.47
C PRO A 148 12.57 -11.53 -11.16
N GLY A 149 11.56 -10.68 -11.11
CA GLY A 149 10.20 -11.06 -10.75
C GLY A 149 9.87 -10.98 -9.27
N ASP A 150 10.87 -10.82 -8.39
CA ASP A 150 10.59 -10.47 -6.99
C ASP A 150 9.89 -9.11 -6.92
N GLN A 151 8.86 -9.00 -6.08
CA GLN A 151 8.04 -7.81 -5.99
C GLN A 151 7.32 -7.70 -4.66
N VAL A 152 6.98 -6.49 -4.29
CA VAL A 152 6.00 -6.16 -3.26
C VAL A 152 4.83 -5.42 -3.89
N ILE A 153 3.63 -5.85 -3.57
CA ILE A 153 2.37 -5.32 -4.08
C ILE A 153 1.55 -4.87 -2.87
N LEU A 154 1.18 -3.61 -2.86
CA LEU A 154 0.27 -3.01 -1.89
C LEU A 154 -1.06 -2.81 -2.59
N MET A 155 -2.17 -3.24 -1.99
CA MET A 155 -3.50 -3.06 -2.55
C MET A 155 -4.53 -2.76 -1.47
N THR A 156 -5.53 -1.97 -1.80
CA THR A 156 -6.70 -1.74 -0.97
C THR A 156 -7.62 -2.97 -0.98
N ASP A 157 -8.53 -3.07 -0.05
CA ASP A 157 -9.46 -4.21 0.09
C ASP A 157 -10.32 -4.39 -1.15
N GLY A 158 -10.68 -3.30 -1.85
CA GLY A 158 -11.39 -3.36 -3.14
C GLY A 158 -10.73 -4.23 -4.21
N ILE A 159 -9.42 -4.53 -4.09
CA ILE A 159 -8.72 -5.52 -4.93
C ILE A 159 -8.49 -6.81 -4.14
N ALA A 160 -8.08 -6.69 -2.87
CA ALA A 160 -7.68 -7.82 -2.05
C ALA A 160 -8.83 -8.83 -1.87
N ASP A 161 -10.05 -8.35 -1.69
CA ASP A 161 -11.24 -9.16 -1.48
C ASP A 161 -11.74 -9.83 -2.78
N ASP A 162 -11.34 -9.32 -3.95
CA ASP A 162 -11.63 -9.93 -5.25
C ASP A 162 -10.67 -11.06 -5.63
N LEU A 163 -9.55 -11.23 -4.92
CA LEU A 163 -8.55 -12.25 -5.20
C LEU A 163 -8.80 -13.51 -4.37
N ASP A 164 -9.32 -14.57 -4.99
CA ASP A 164 -9.39 -15.88 -4.38
C ASP A 164 -8.01 -16.53 -4.17
N GLY A 165 -7.93 -17.61 -3.39
CA GLY A 165 -6.67 -18.24 -3.05
C GLY A 165 -5.81 -18.70 -4.24
N ARG A 166 -6.42 -19.05 -5.39
CA ARG A 166 -5.69 -19.44 -6.61
C ARG A 166 -5.23 -18.22 -7.38
N ALA A 167 -6.12 -17.25 -7.57
CA ALA A 167 -5.81 -15.98 -8.22
C ALA A 167 -4.72 -15.24 -7.47
N LEU A 168 -4.78 -15.24 -6.15
CA LEU A 168 -3.79 -14.60 -5.28
C LEU A 168 -2.35 -15.11 -5.54
N HIS A 169 -2.16 -16.42 -5.66
CA HIS A 169 -0.85 -16.99 -5.96
C HIS A 169 -0.37 -16.71 -7.39
N ALA A 170 -1.28 -16.62 -8.36
CA ALA A 170 -0.96 -16.36 -9.75
C ALA A 170 -0.76 -14.86 -10.04
N PHE A 171 -1.32 -13.97 -9.23
CA PHE A 171 -1.37 -12.54 -9.48
C PHE A 171 0.00 -11.87 -9.64
N PRO A 172 1.01 -12.12 -8.77
CA PRO A 172 2.33 -11.54 -8.94
C PRO A 172 3.00 -11.94 -10.26
N GLU A 173 2.86 -13.21 -10.66
CA GLU A 173 3.43 -13.69 -11.92
C GLU A 173 2.73 -13.06 -13.13
N ALA A 174 1.41 -12.94 -13.10
CA ALA A 174 0.64 -12.30 -14.14
C ALA A 174 1.06 -10.83 -14.33
N LEU A 175 1.22 -10.09 -13.23
CA LEU A 175 1.73 -8.72 -13.24
C LEU A 175 3.15 -8.66 -13.83
N TYR A 176 4.06 -9.53 -13.37
CA TYR A 176 5.43 -9.57 -13.87
C TYR A 176 5.48 -9.77 -15.37
N ARG A 177 4.81 -10.79 -15.90
CA ARG A 177 4.76 -11.09 -17.34
C ARG A 177 4.29 -9.88 -18.16
N ARG A 178 3.32 -9.16 -17.64
CA ARG A 178 2.72 -8.03 -18.33
C ARG A 178 3.58 -6.78 -18.33
N ILE A 179 4.20 -6.45 -17.17
CA ILE A 179 4.83 -5.14 -16.99
C ILE A 179 6.36 -5.16 -17.00
N SER A 180 7.01 -6.33 -16.94
CA SER A 180 8.48 -6.41 -16.90
C SER A 180 9.17 -5.74 -18.08
N GLY A 181 8.62 -5.88 -19.29
CA GLY A 181 9.12 -5.25 -20.53
C GLY A 181 8.65 -3.80 -20.75
N LEU A 182 7.77 -3.27 -19.88
CA LEU A 182 7.22 -1.94 -20.06
C LEU A 182 8.02 -0.87 -19.30
N SER A 183 8.06 0.36 -19.83
CA SER A 183 8.50 1.52 -19.06
C SER A 183 7.52 1.82 -17.92
N ARG A 184 7.97 2.51 -16.87
CA ARG A 184 7.13 2.92 -15.73
C ARG A 184 5.83 3.63 -16.19
N LYS A 185 5.92 4.55 -17.17
CA LYS A 185 4.75 5.27 -17.69
C LYS A 185 3.76 4.32 -18.37
N ARG A 186 4.25 3.34 -19.15
CA ARG A 186 3.41 2.35 -19.81
C ARG A 186 2.79 1.37 -18.81
N SER A 187 3.55 0.92 -17.82
CA SER A 187 3.04 0.06 -16.73
C SER A 187 1.92 0.75 -15.97
N ARG A 188 2.11 2.03 -15.57
CA ARG A 188 1.08 2.80 -14.88
C ARG A 188 -0.20 2.93 -15.73
N ARG A 189 -0.07 3.30 -17.02
CA ARG A 189 -1.24 3.43 -17.90
C ARG A 189 -1.99 2.11 -18.04
N TRP A 190 -1.26 1.02 -18.20
CA TRP A 190 -1.88 -0.30 -18.29
C TRP A 190 -2.59 -0.67 -16.99
N LEU A 191 -1.94 -0.54 -15.84
CA LEU A 191 -2.56 -0.81 -14.53
C LEU A 191 -3.81 0.03 -14.30
N THR A 192 -3.75 1.34 -14.58
CA THR A 192 -4.94 2.21 -14.48
C THR A 192 -6.08 1.70 -15.36
N HIS A 193 -5.79 1.31 -16.60
CA HIS A 193 -6.80 0.75 -17.50
C HIS A 193 -7.41 -0.53 -16.93
N GLU A 194 -6.60 -1.49 -16.47
CA GLU A 194 -7.07 -2.75 -15.90
C GLU A 194 -7.95 -2.50 -14.66
N LEU A 195 -7.50 -1.65 -13.73
CA LEU A 195 -8.26 -1.34 -12.51
C LEU A 195 -9.59 -0.63 -12.81
N THR A 196 -9.60 0.29 -13.78
CA THR A 196 -10.84 0.98 -14.21
C THR A 196 -11.88 0.00 -14.81
N HIS A 197 -11.41 -1.09 -15.43
CA HIS A 197 -12.28 -2.10 -16.06
C HIS A 197 -12.40 -3.38 -15.24
N TRP A 198 -11.85 -3.40 -14.04
CA TRP A 198 -11.94 -4.53 -13.13
C TRP A 198 -13.34 -4.58 -12.52
N ALA A 199 -14.22 -5.30 -13.18
CA ALA A 199 -15.59 -5.47 -12.75
C ALA A 199 -15.74 -6.78 -11.95
N THR A 200 -16.15 -6.66 -10.69
CA THR A 200 -16.54 -7.79 -9.86
C THR A 200 -18.02 -7.65 -9.53
N PRO A 201 -18.87 -8.61 -9.93
CA PRO A 201 -20.30 -8.53 -9.64
C PRO A 201 -20.58 -8.38 -8.14
N GLY A 202 -21.35 -7.35 -7.77
CA GLY A 202 -21.72 -7.07 -6.38
C GLY A 202 -20.65 -6.38 -5.52
N HIS A 203 -19.50 -6.01 -6.11
CA HIS A 203 -18.44 -5.30 -5.43
C HIS A 203 -18.11 -3.99 -6.18
N SER A 204 -18.44 -2.85 -5.59
CA SER A 204 -18.29 -1.51 -6.20
C SER A 204 -17.24 -0.64 -5.52
N ASP A 205 -16.40 -1.23 -4.67
CA ASP A 205 -15.41 -0.49 -3.90
C ASP A 205 -14.28 0.08 -4.77
N ASP A 206 -13.66 1.17 -4.31
CA ASP A 206 -12.51 1.77 -4.97
C ASP A 206 -11.35 0.78 -5.04
N LYS A 207 -10.56 0.85 -6.11
CA LYS A 207 -9.49 -0.11 -6.36
C LYS A 207 -8.16 0.61 -6.55
N SER A 208 -7.28 0.46 -5.58
CA SER A 208 -5.93 1.05 -5.63
C SER A 208 -4.82 0.02 -5.44
N LEU A 209 -3.79 0.14 -6.28
CA LEU A 209 -2.63 -0.73 -6.27
C LEU A 209 -1.34 0.06 -6.49
N ALA A 210 -0.31 -0.26 -5.69
CA ALA A 210 1.04 0.20 -5.91
C ALA A 210 2.02 -0.97 -5.79
N LEU A 211 3.06 -1.00 -6.63
CA LEU A 211 4.03 -2.09 -6.58
C LEU A 211 5.46 -1.62 -6.85
N ILE A 212 6.41 -2.34 -6.25
CA ILE A 212 7.84 -2.27 -6.53
C ILE A 212 8.27 -3.63 -7.07
N LEU A 213 8.90 -3.64 -8.24
CA LEU A 213 9.24 -4.85 -8.98
C LEU A 213 10.73 -4.87 -9.32
N LYS A 214 11.41 -5.97 -9.02
CA LYS A 214 12.76 -6.26 -9.52
C LYS A 214 12.68 -6.75 -10.96
N LYS A 215 13.20 -5.96 -11.89
CA LYS A 215 13.30 -6.36 -13.30
C LYS A 215 14.58 -7.16 -13.54
N GLY A 216 14.56 -8.05 -14.52
CA GLY A 216 15.78 -8.59 -15.12
C GLY A 216 16.60 -7.48 -15.80
N ARG A 217 17.90 -7.66 -15.83
CA ARG A 217 18.79 -6.82 -16.66
C ARG A 217 18.63 -7.17 -18.10
#